data_9e02a0c70b95a91bf0bc173898954014
#
_entry.id   9e02a0c70b95a91bf0bc173898954014
#
_cell.length_a   1.000
_cell.length_b   1.000
_cell.length_c   1.000
_cell.angle_alpha   90.00
_cell.angle_beta   90.00
_cell.angle_gamma   90.00
#
_symmetry.space_group_name_H-M   'P 1'
#
loop_
_entity.id
_entity.type
_entity.pdbx_description
1 polymer ?
#
loop_
_entity_poly.entity_id
_entity_poly.type
_entity_poly.pdbx_seq_one_letter_code
_entity_poly.pdbx_strand_id
1 'polypeptide(L)'
;MGVKRWSASIAAARRAFPAWATFGIQARADALEKVGVEILARREELGTLLAREEGKTLPEAIGEVARAGNIFKYFAGECLRQAGETLQSVRPGVGVEV
;
A
#
# COMPACT_ATOMS: atom_id res chain seq x y z
N MET A 1 -8.38 18.54 5.38
CA MET A 1 -6.97 18.58 4.98
C MET A 1 -6.77 19.65 3.92
N GLY A 2 -5.82 20.55 4.09
CA GLY A 2 -5.61 21.65 3.15
C GLY A 2 -4.84 21.23 1.91
N VAL A 3 -4.96 22.04 0.85
CA VAL A 3 -4.26 21.83 -0.42
C VAL A 3 -2.75 21.68 -0.24
N LYS A 4 -2.14 22.43 0.69
CA LYS A 4 -0.70 22.33 0.99
C LYS A 4 -0.29 20.95 1.46
N ARG A 5 -1.12 20.28 2.28
CA ARG A 5 -0.84 18.94 2.78
C ARG A 5 -0.91 17.91 1.66
N TRP A 6 -1.87 18.04 0.77
CA TRP A 6 -1.98 17.18 -0.40
C TRP A 6 -0.78 17.33 -1.31
N SER A 7 -0.39 18.57 -1.60
CA SER A 7 0.80 18.85 -2.42
C SER A 7 2.06 18.26 -1.80
N ALA A 8 2.21 18.38 -0.47
CA ALA A 8 3.35 17.80 0.24
C ALA A 8 3.37 16.27 0.16
N SER A 9 2.21 15.62 0.30
CA SER A 9 2.09 14.17 0.19
C SER A 9 2.43 13.67 -1.20
N ILE A 10 1.91 14.33 -2.23
CA ILE A 10 2.19 14.00 -3.62
C ILE A 10 3.68 14.17 -3.94
N ALA A 11 4.27 15.28 -3.50
CA ALA A 11 5.69 15.54 -3.70
C ALA A 11 6.57 14.50 -3.00
N ALA A 12 6.20 14.09 -1.78
CA ALA A 12 6.92 13.06 -1.05
C ALA A 12 6.88 11.72 -1.77
N ALA A 13 5.71 11.33 -2.27
CA ALA A 13 5.55 10.10 -3.03
C ALA A 13 6.40 10.12 -4.31
N ARG A 14 6.40 11.24 -5.01
CA ARG A 14 7.18 11.42 -6.23
C ARG A 14 8.68 11.33 -5.98
N ARG A 15 9.14 11.94 -4.88
CA ARG A 15 10.55 11.88 -4.49
C ARG A 15 10.98 10.47 -4.10
N ALA A 16 10.11 9.71 -3.47
CA ALA A 16 10.40 8.35 -3.01
C ALA A 16 10.40 7.32 -4.15
N PHE A 17 9.75 7.61 -5.26
CA PHE A 17 9.53 6.64 -6.33
C PHE A 17 10.83 6.01 -6.87
N PRO A 18 11.88 6.79 -7.22
CA PRO A 18 13.09 6.17 -7.79
C PRO A 18 13.73 5.14 -6.85
N ALA A 19 13.86 5.46 -5.58
CA ALA A 19 14.41 4.53 -4.59
C ALA A 19 13.48 3.34 -4.35
N TRP A 20 12.17 3.58 -4.26
CA TRP A 20 11.18 2.52 -4.08
C TRP A 20 11.19 1.54 -5.26
N ALA A 21 11.28 2.05 -6.48
CA ALA A 21 11.28 1.23 -7.69
C ALA A 21 12.48 0.27 -7.75
N THR A 22 13.58 0.62 -7.09
CA THR A 22 14.80 -0.19 -7.05
C THR A 22 14.94 -0.99 -5.76
N PHE A 23 14.02 -0.82 -4.80
CA PHE A 23 14.02 -1.65 -3.58
C PHE A 23 13.86 -3.12 -3.93
N GLY A 24 14.57 -3.99 -3.20
CA GLY A 24 14.33 -5.42 -3.27
C GLY A 24 12.92 -5.77 -2.79
N ILE A 25 12.42 -6.91 -3.24
CA ILE A 25 11.06 -7.36 -2.89
C ILE A 25 10.89 -7.53 -1.37
N GLN A 26 11.92 -8.00 -0.67
CA GLN A 26 11.86 -8.16 0.78
C GLN A 26 11.74 -6.81 1.49
N ALA A 27 12.51 -5.81 1.06
CA ALA A 27 12.44 -4.46 1.64
C ALA A 27 11.07 -3.82 1.45
N ARG A 28 10.44 -4.03 0.30
CA ARG A 28 9.07 -3.55 0.05
C ARG A 28 8.06 -4.27 0.94
N ALA A 29 8.18 -5.59 1.05
CA ALA A 29 7.33 -6.40 1.91
C ALA A 29 7.43 -5.93 3.36
N ASP A 30 8.65 -5.71 3.86
CA ASP A 30 8.88 -5.25 5.23
C ASP A 30 8.28 -3.86 5.48
N ALA A 31 8.41 -2.95 4.53
CA ALA A 31 7.85 -1.61 4.63
C ALA A 31 6.31 -1.64 4.71
N LEU A 32 5.66 -2.42 3.85
CA LEU A 32 4.20 -2.55 3.85
C LEU A 32 3.70 -3.26 5.11
N GLU A 33 4.39 -4.29 5.56
CA GLU A 33 4.05 -4.98 6.82
C GLU A 33 4.12 -4.03 8.00
N LYS A 34 5.16 -3.22 8.06
CA LYS A 34 5.34 -2.23 9.12
C LYS A 34 4.21 -1.20 9.13
N VAL A 35 3.78 -0.73 7.97
CA VAL A 35 2.64 0.19 7.85
C VAL A 35 1.36 -0.49 8.35
N GLY A 36 1.11 -1.73 7.94
CA GLY A 36 -0.06 -2.48 8.38
C GLY A 36 -0.12 -2.67 9.89
N VAL A 37 1.01 -3.03 10.50
CA VAL A 37 1.13 -3.19 11.96
C VAL A 37 0.85 -1.86 12.66
N GLU A 38 1.40 -0.77 12.18
CA GLU A 38 1.20 0.56 12.76
C GLU A 38 -0.26 1.01 12.66
N ILE A 39 -0.90 0.80 11.52
CA ILE A 39 -2.33 1.13 11.34
C ILE A 39 -3.18 0.35 12.35
N LEU A 40 -2.92 -0.94 12.51
CA LEU A 40 -3.66 -1.78 13.46
C LEU A 40 -3.43 -1.36 14.90
N ALA A 41 -2.20 -0.98 15.25
CA ALA A 41 -1.87 -0.48 16.58
C ALA A 41 -2.59 0.84 16.91
N ARG A 42 -2.83 1.67 15.90
CA ARG A 42 -3.46 2.98 16.05
C ARG A 42 -4.90 3.00 15.56
N ARG A 43 -5.55 1.84 15.45
CA ARG A 43 -6.88 1.76 14.82
C ARG A 43 -7.96 2.59 15.52
N GLU A 44 -7.89 2.74 16.84
CA GLU A 44 -8.86 3.55 17.56
C GLU A 44 -8.68 5.04 17.30
N GLU A 45 -7.44 5.52 17.32
CA GLU A 45 -7.08 6.89 17.00
C GLU A 45 -7.48 7.25 15.58
N LEU A 46 -7.08 6.41 14.63
CA LEU A 46 -7.38 6.63 13.21
C LEU A 46 -8.86 6.47 12.91
N GLY A 47 -9.53 5.53 13.58
CA GLY A 47 -10.98 5.36 13.45
C GLY A 47 -11.75 6.57 13.96
N THR A 48 -11.31 7.18 15.05
CA THR A 48 -11.91 8.41 15.58
C THR A 48 -11.77 9.56 14.58
N LEU A 49 -10.59 9.70 13.98
CA LEU A 49 -10.35 10.71 12.95
C LEU A 49 -11.25 10.49 11.73
N LEU A 50 -11.33 9.25 11.24
CA LEU A 50 -12.17 8.90 10.11
C LEU A 50 -13.65 9.19 10.39
N ALA A 51 -14.13 8.83 11.57
CA ALA A 51 -15.52 9.08 11.96
C ALA A 51 -15.84 10.58 11.93
N ARG A 52 -14.91 11.40 12.40
CA ARG A 52 -15.08 12.86 12.38
C ARG A 52 -15.08 13.44 10.97
N GLU A 53 -14.25 12.92 10.09
CA GLU A 53 -14.16 13.43 8.71
C GLU A 53 -15.34 13.00 7.84
N GLU A 54 -15.83 11.77 8.00
CA GLU A 54 -16.87 11.22 7.13
C GLU A 54 -18.25 11.13 7.77
N GLY A 55 -18.37 11.37 9.06
CA GLY A 55 -19.65 11.25 9.76
C GLY A 55 -20.11 9.83 9.96
N LYS A 56 -19.23 8.87 9.94
CA LYS A 56 -19.52 7.46 10.23
C LYS A 56 -19.65 7.21 11.73
N THR A 57 -20.32 6.11 12.09
CA THR A 57 -20.28 5.66 13.48
C THR A 57 -18.86 5.22 13.85
N LEU A 58 -18.49 5.37 15.10
CA LEU A 58 -17.15 5.02 15.57
C LEU A 58 -16.83 3.52 15.35
N PRO A 59 -17.71 2.57 15.68
CA PRO A 59 -17.42 1.16 15.42
C PRO A 59 -17.17 0.85 13.94
N GLU A 60 -17.94 1.45 13.03
CA GLU A 60 -17.72 1.28 11.59
C GLU A 60 -16.38 1.83 11.15
N ALA A 61 -16.02 3.03 11.63
CA ALA A 61 -14.76 3.67 11.29
C ALA A 61 -13.57 2.87 11.79
N ILE A 62 -13.61 2.35 13.01
CA ILE A 62 -12.55 1.49 13.56
C ILE A 62 -12.42 0.20 12.75
N GLY A 63 -13.54 -0.41 12.38
CA GLY A 63 -13.54 -1.60 11.53
C GLY A 63 -12.91 -1.34 10.16
N GLU A 64 -13.19 -0.19 9.59
CA GLU A 64 -12.63 0.21 8.29
C GLU A 64 -11.12 0.43 8.35
N VAL A 65 -10.63 1.07 9.41
CA VAL A 65 -9.20 1.25 9.65
C VAL A 65 -8.50 -0.10 9.85
N ALA A 66 -9.10 -1.00 10.62
CA ALA A 66 -8.55 -2.35 10.81
C ALA A 66 -8.44 -3.09 9.48
N ARG A 67 -9.45 -2.96 8.63
CA ARG A 67 -9.43 -3.53 7.28
C ARG A 67 -8.29 -2.95 6.44
N ALA A 68 -8.08 -1.64 6.51
CA ALA A 68 -6.97 -1.01 5.80
C ALA A 68 -5.61 -1.57 6.26
N GLY A 69 -5.41 -1.74 7.55
CA GLY A 69 -4.19 -2.35 8.10
C GLY A 69 -3.98 -3.76 7.58
N ASN A 70 -5.03 -4.57 7.54
CA ASN A 70 -4.96 -5.93 7.02
C ASN A 70 -4.70 -5.99 5.52
N ILE A 71 -5.20 -5.01 4.76
CA ILE A 71 -4.89 -4.89 3.32
C ILE A 71 -3.41 -4.61 3.11
N PHE A 72 -2.81 -3.72 3.88
CA PHE A 72 -1.36 -3.50 3.80
C PHE A 72 -0.57 -4.77 4.09
N LYS A 73 -0.98 -5.55 5.10
CA LYS A 73 -0.33 -6.81 5.42
C LYS A 73 -0.48 -7.85 4.30
N TYR A 74 -1.65 -7.90 3.68
CA TYR A 74 -1.88 -8.78 2.53
C TYR A 74 -0.95 -8.45 1.38
N PHE A 75 -0.88 -7.18 1.00
CA PHE A 75 -0.02 -6.76 -0.11
C PHE A 75 1.47 -6.79 0.23
N ALA A 76 1.83 -6.74 1.50
CA ALA A 76 3.20 -7.02 1.91
C ALA A 76 3.61 -8.42 1.47
N GLY A 77 2.75 -9.41 1.67
CA GLY A 77 2.98 -10.77 1.18
C GLY A 77 3.02 -10.86 -0.34
N GLU A 78 2.18 -10.08 -1.03
CA GLU A 78 2.17 -10.07 -2.49
C GLU A 78 3.48 -9.57 -3.11
N CYS A 79 4.22 -8.71 -2.41
CA CYS A 79 5.53 -8.28 -2.90
C CYS A 79 6.48 -9.43 -3.18
N LEU A 80 6.35 -10.52 -2.42
CA LEU A 80 7.19 -11.71 -2.57
C LEU A 80 6.70 -12.67 -3.65
N ARG A 81 5.48 -12.47 -4.15
CA ARG A 81 4.85 -13.35 -5.13
C ARG A 81 4.80 -12.78 -6.54
N GLN A 82 5.38 -11.61 -6.74
CA GLN A 82 5.38 -10.97 -8.07
C GLN A 82 6.50 -11.52 -8.93
N ALA A 83 6.17 -12.50 -9.74
CA ALA A 83 7.13 -13.17 -10.61
C ALA A 83 7.07 -12.69 -12.07
N GLY A 84 6.08 -11.85 -12.41
CA GLY A 84 5.83 -11.49 -13.80
C GLY A 84 5.27 -12.66 -14.60
N GLU A 85 5.24 -12.52 -15.89
CA GLU A 85 4.75 -13.55 -16.80
C GLU A 85 5.70 -13.75 -17.97
N THR A 86 5.84 -15.01 -18.39
CA THR A 86 6.59 -15.38 -19.60
C THR A 86 5.61 -16.04 -20.55
N LEU A 87 5.51 -15.54 -21.76
CA LEU A 87 4.56 -16.01 -22.76
C LEU A 87 5.30 -16.43 -24.02
N GLN A 88 4.73 -17.41 -24.73
CA GLN A 88 5.19 -17.73 -26.08
C GLN A 88 4.58 -16.76 -27.09
N SER A 89 5.42 -16.20 -27.95
CA SER A 89 4.94 -15.46 -29.09
C SER A 89 4.34 -16.40 -30.14
N VAL A 90 3.42 -15.89 -30.94
CA VAL A 90 2.94 -16.60 -32.13
C VAL A 90 4.04 -16.73 -33.18
N ARG A 91 5.12 -15.98 -33.07
CA ARG A 91 6.31 -16.13 -33.93
C ARG A 91 7.22 -17.22 -33.38
N PRO A 92 7.59 -18.22 -34.21
CA PRO A 92 8.51 -19.27 -33.74
C PRO A 92 9.85 -18.69 -33.28
N GLY A 93 10.36 -19.20 -32.15
CA GLY A 93 11.64 -18.80 -31.60
C GLY A 93 11.68 -17.48 -30.87
N VAL A 94 10.52 -16.84 -30.60
CA VAL A 94 10.40 -15.58 -29.88
C VAL A 94 9.66 -15.78 -28.58
N GLY A 95 10.26 -15.37 -27.46
CA GLY A 95 9.62 -15.32 -26.16
C GLY A 95 9.14 -13.90 -25.81
N VAL A 96 8.16 -13.80 -24.93
CA VAL A 96 7.64 -12.53 -24.41
C VAL A 96 7.70 -12.57 -22.90
N GLU A 97 8.28 -11.53 -22.30
CA GLU A 97 8.31 -11.33 -20.85
C GLU A 97 7.49 -10.10 -20.47
N VAL A 98 6.73 -10.24 -19.39
CA VAL A 98 5.94 -9.13 -18.84
C VAL A 98 6.39 -8.84 -17.41
#